data_afbe764d338496725eb0d1635d5e4082
#
_entry.id   afbe764d338496725eb0d1635d5e4082
#
_cell.length_a   1.000
_cell.length_b   1.000
_cell.length_c   1.000
_cell.angle_alpha   90.00
_cell.angle_beta   90.00
_cell.angle_gamma   90.00
#
_symmetry.space_group_name_H-M   'P 1'
#
loop_
_entity.id
_entity.type
_entity.pdbx_description
1 polymer ?
#
loop_
_entity_poly.entity_id
_entity_poly.type
_entity_poly.pdbx_seq_one_letter_code
_entity_poly.pdbx_strand_id
1 'polypeptide(L)'
;MKEPLAQRLRPRTLDEVCGQRHLLAPGQVFRRTIDRGVIPNMIFYGPSGVGKTTVASIIAANSGMRLYKLNGTTASTSDIKSVLGDIGTLNAANGILLYLDEIQYFNKRQQQSLLECVEQGTVTLIASTTENPYFYVYNALLSRCTVFEFKSLTAEDIAEGVKHAAQRLGESDGTPVNIPVDALEYLAQSAGGDMRKALGNLEFAVNAAPVQDGTRLVALEMVTQV
;
A
#
# COMPACT_ATOMS: atom_id res chain seq x y z
N MET A 1 4.01 -22.06 4.83
CA MET A 1 3.99 -20.86 5.70
C MET A 1 2.71 -20.10 5.40
N LYS A 2 1.95 -19.66 6.41
CA LYS A 2 0.79 -18.78 6.17
C LYS A 2 1.31 -17.40 5.76
N GLU A 3 0.66 -16.79 4.79
CA GLU A 3 0.94 -15.42 4.35
C GLU A 3 0.71 -14.43 5.52
N PRO A 4 1.57 -13.41 5.72
CA PRO A 4 1.43 -12.43 6.81
C PRO A 4 0.05 -11.76 6.82
N LEU A 5 -0.49 -11.47 7.99
CA LEU A 5 -1.81 -10.88 8.17
C LEU A 5 -2.01 -9.61 7.36
N ALA A 6 -1.03 -8.72 7.37
CA ALA A 6 -1.06 -7.48 6.59
C ALA A 6 -1.24 -7.70 5.07
N GLN A 7 -0.86 -8.86 4.56
CA GLN A 7 -1.06 -9.21 3.15
C GLN A 7 -2.41 -9.88 2.93
N ARG A 8 -2.81 -10.79 3.82
CA ARG A 8 -4.10 -11.50 3.79
C ARG A 8 -5.30 -10.54 3.88
N LEU A 9 -5.17 -9.51 4.72
CA LEU A 9 -6.22 -8.52 4.99
C LEU A 9 -6.04 -7.20 4.21
N ARG A 10 -5.21 -7.23 3.15
CA ARG A 10 -5.00 -6.03 2.32
C ARG A 10 -6.32 -5.51 1.77
N PRO A 11 -6.62 -4.21 1.92
CA PRO A 11 -7.78 -3.56 1.34
C PRO A 11 -7.93 -3.84 -0.16
N ARG A 12 -9.17 -4.03 -0.60
CA ARG A 12 -9.52 -4.29 -2.01
C ARG A 12 -10.20 -3.10 -2.67
N THR A 13 -10.72 -2.19 -1.88
CA THR A 13 -11.34 -0.94 -2.34
C THR A 13 -10.70 0.26 -1.66
N LEU A 14 -10.83 1.45 -2.26
CA LEU A 14 -10.29 2.68 -1.67
C LEU A 14 -11.00 3.03 -0.34
N ASP A 15 -12.23 2.61 -0.15
CA ASP A 15 -13.01 2.86 1.07
C ASP A 15 -12.54 1.99 2.26
N GLU A 16 -11.89 0.86 1.99
CA GLU A 16 -11.30 0.01 3.02
C GLU A 16 -9.92 0.50 3.49
N VAL A 17 -9.32 1.49 2.80
CA VAL A 17 -8.00 2.01 3.17
C VAL A 17 -8.13 2.93 4.37
N CYS A 18 -7.50 2.57 5.48
CA CYS A 18 -7.48 3.37 6.70
C CYS A 18 -6.71 4.69 6.49
N GLY A 19 -7.25 5.77 7.05
CA GLY A 19 -6.63 7.09 6.97
C GLY A 19 -6.65 7.69 5.57
N GLN A 20 -5.66 8.55 5.27
CA GLN A 20 -5.48 9.25 3.99
C GLN A 20 -6.74 10.00 3.49
N ARG A 21 -7.58 10.49 4.40
CA ARG A 21 -8.87 11.13 4.07
C ARG A 21 -8.72 12.33 3.13
N HIS A 22 -7.60 13.06 3.21
CA HIS A 22 -7.27 14.18 2.32
C HIS A 22 -7.08 13.77 0.84
N LEU A 23 -6.84 12.48 0.56
CA LEU A 23 -6.76 11.91 -0.80
C LEU A 23 -7.98 11.06 -1.15
N LEU A 24 -8.41 10.19 -0.21
CA LEU A 24 -9.32 9.08 -0.49
C LEU A 24 -10.78 9.37 -0.12
N ALA A 25 -11.08 10.39 0.68
CA ALA A 25 -12.45 10.72 1.03
C ALA A 25 -13.29 11.06 -0.23
N PRO A 26 -14.59 10.73 -0.22
CA PRO A 26 -15.49 11.13 -1.30
C PRO A 26 -15.40 12.63 -1.59
N GLY A 27 -15.29 12.99 -2.87
CA GLY A 27 -15.18 14.40 -3.28
C GLY A 27 -13.76 14.93 -3.42
N GLN A 28 -12.75 14.28 -2.90
CA GLN A 28 -11.35 14.66 -3.11
C GLN A 28 -10.96 14.50 -4.59
N VAL A 29 -10.09 15.40 -5.06
CA VAL A 29 -9.68 15.42 -6.49
C VAL A 29 -9.04 14.10 -6.90
N PHE A 30 -8.12 13.56 -6.08
CA PHE A 30 -7.51 12.26 -6.31
C PHE A 30 -8.58 11.16 -6.46
N ARG A 31 -9.47 11.02 -5.47
CA ARG A 31 -10.54 10.03 -5.45
C ARG A 31 -11.42 10.13 -6.70
N ARG A 32 -11.90 11.33 -7.02
CA ARG A 32 -12.77 11.59 -8.18
C ARG A 32 -12.09 11.26 -9.51
N THR A 33 -10.79 11.49 -9.62
CA THR A 33 -10.02 11.19 -10.84
C THR A 33 -9.95 9.68 -11.05
N ILE A 34 -9.63 8.94 -9.98
CA ILE A 34 -9.54 7.47 -10.03
C ILE A 34 -10.93 6.84 -10.27
N ASP A 35 -11.99 7.31 -9.59
CA ASP A 35 -13.35 6.81 -9.77
C ASP A 35 -13.89 7.01 -11.22
N ARG A 36 -13.33 7.99 -11.96
CA ARG A 36 -13.63 8.20 -13.39
C ARG A 36 -12.81 7.32 -14.33
N GLY A 37 -11.94 6.45 -13.79
CA GLY A 37 -11.06 5.61 -14.58
C GLY A 37 -9.87 6.34 -15.19
N VAL A 38 -9.61 7.60 -14.79
CA VAL A 38 -8.44 8.37 -15.26
C VAL A 38 -7.27 8.10 -14.33
N ILE A 39 -6.22 7.49 -14.86
CA ILE A 39 -5.02 7.14 -14.08
C ILE A 39 -3.83 7.88 -14.68
N PRO A 40 -3.47 9.05 -14.14
CA PRO A 40 -2.28 9.77 -14.56
C PRO A 40 -1.02 9.10 -14.03
N ASN A 41 0.15 9.52 -14.52
CA ASN A 41 1.41 9.16 -13.88
C ASN A 41 1.50 9.83 -12.52
N MET A 42 1.85 9.06 -11.48
CA MET A 42 1.81 9.50 -10.10
C MET A 42 3.06 9.11 -9.32
N ILE A 43 3.40 9.93 -8.34
CA ILE A 43 4.39 9.60 -7.33
C ILE A 43 3.72 9.72 -5.96
N PHE A 44 3.72 8.60 -5.22
CA PHE A 44 3.24 8.53 -3.84
C PHE A 44 4.43 8.64 -2.90
N TYR A 45 4.50 9.69 -2.08
CA TYR A 45 5.57 9.79 -1.09
C TYR A 45 5.01 9.88 0.33
N GLY A 46 5.79 9.42 1.29
CA GLY A 46 5.41 9.40 2.70
C GLY A 46 5.95 8.18 3.44
N PRO A 47 5.73 8.06 4.75
CA PRO A 47 6.27 6.99 5.60
C PRO A 47 5.91 5.59 5.11
N SER A 48 6.60 4.57 5.64
CA SER A 48 6.23 3.16 5.41
C SER A 48 4.88 2.83 6.04
N GLY A 49 4.22 1.76 5.57
CA GLY A 49 3.01 1.22 6.16
C GLY A 49 1.74 2.08 6.08
N VAL A 50 1.76 3.22 5.38
CA VAL A 50 0.62 4.16 5.27
C VAL A 50 -0.33 3.88 4.09
N GLY A 51 -0.12 2.79 3.33
CA GLY A 51 -1.05 2.34 2.30
C GLY A 51 -0.66 2.66 0.85
N LYS A 52 0.53 3.24 0.54
CA LYS A 52 0.96 3.57 -0.84
C LYS A 52 0.83 2.41 -1.82
N THR A 53 1.46 1.26 -1.50
CA THR A 53 1.40 0.05 -2.33
C THR A 53 -0.01 -0.55 -2.43
N THR A 54 -0.81 -0.40 -1.38
CA THR A 54 -2.20 -0.87 -1.35
C THR A 54 -3.06 -0.06 -2.32
N VAL A 55 -3.00 1.28 -2.23
CA VAL A 55 -3.74 2.17 -3.13
C VAL A 55 -3.34 1.95 -4.59
N ALA A 56 -2.04 1.83 -4.88
CA ALA A 56 -1.57 1.51 -6.24
C ALA A 56 -2.12 0.17 -6.75
N SER A 57 -2.19 -0.85 -5.89
CA SER A 57 -2.73 -2.16 -6.26
C SER A 57 -4.24 -2.12 -6.52
N ILE A 58 -5.00 -1.34 -5.75
CA ILE A 58 -6.44 -1.13 -5.95
C ILE A 58 -6.69 -0.41 -7.28
N ILE A 59 -5.94 0.66 -7.56
CA ILE A 59 -6.01 1.39 -8.83
C ILE A 59 -5.75 0.45 -10.00
N ALA A 60 -4.70 -0.36 -9.92
CA ALA A 60 -4.36 -1.31 -10.97
C ALA A 60 -5.47 -2.35 -11.20
N ALA A 61 -6.03 -2.91 -10.12
CA ALA A 61 -7.11 -3.91 -10.22
C ALA A 61 -8.36 -3.35 -10.91
N ASN A 62 -8.65 -2.06 -10.71
CA ASN A 62 -9.82 -1.40 -11.28
C ASN A 62 -9.58 -0.82 -12.70
N SER A 63 -8.31 -0.74 -13.13
CA SER A 63 -7.96 -0.13 -14.42
C SER A 63 -8.09 -1.06 -15.61
N GLY A 64 -8.11 -2.37 -15.39
CA GLY A 64 -7.98 -3.36 -16.45
C GLY A 64 -6.60 -3.40 -17.13
N MET A 65 -5.65 -2.56 -16.72
CA MET A 65 -4.28 -2.55 -17.23
C MET A 65 -3.47 -3.73 -16.68
N ARG A 66 -2.46 -4.16 -17.43
CA ARG A 66 -1.49 -5.15 -16.93
C ARG A 66 -0.59 -4.53 -15.88
N LEU A 67 -0.69 -5.02 -14.64
CA LEU A 67 0.14 -4.56 -13.54
C LEU A 67 1.50 -5.25 -13.53
N TYR A 68 2.57 -4.44 -13.54
CA TYR A 68 3.93 -4.85 -13.20
C TYR A 68 4.37 -4.17 -11.92
N LYS A 69 5.08 -4.93 -11.07
CA LYS A 69 5.63 -4.41 -9.81
C LYS A 69 7.14 -4.58 -9.82
N LEU A 70 7.84 -3.49 -9.72
CA LEU A 70 9.29 -3.46 -9.53
C LEU A 70 9.62 -2.79 -8.21
N ASN A 71 10.70 -3.25 -7.57
CA ASN A 71 11.21 -2.62 -6.36
C ASN A 71 12.59 -2.05 -6.64
N GLY A 72 12.81 -0.77 -6.30
CA GLY A 72 14.03 -0.05 -6.57
C GLY A 72 15.29 -0.67 -5.96
N THR A 73 15.13 -1.44 -4.87
CA THR A 73 16.26 -2.10 -4.20
C THR A 73 16.73 -3.37 -4.90
N THR A 74 15.86 -4.00 -5.71
CA THR A 74 16.15 -5.32 -6.32
C THR A 74 16.07 -5.32 -7.83
N ALA A 75 15.30 -4.39 -8.41
CA ALA A 75 15.08 -4.38 -9.86
C ALA A 75 16.29 -3.88 -10.64
N SER A 76 16.58 -4.60 -11.70
CA SER A 76 17.65 -4.30 -12.66
C SER A 76 17.13 -3.56 -13.90
N THR A 77 18.03 -3.06 -14.73
CA THR A 77 17.68 -2.50 -16.05
C THR A 77 17.04 -3.55 -16.97
N SER A 78 17.40 -4.83 -16.82
CA SER A 78 16.77 -5.93 -17.58
C SER A 78 15.31 -6.12 -17.22
N ASP A 79 14.94 -5.95 -15.94
CA ASP A 79 13.54 -6.06 -15.50
C ASP A 79 12.68 -4.96 -16.11
N ILE A 80 13.20 -3.72 -16.16
CA ILE A 80 12.55 -2.62 -16.87
C ILE A 80 12.34 -2.97 -18.34
N LYS A 81 13.40 -3.46 -19.03
CA LYS A 81 13.31 -3.84 -20.43
C LYS A 81 12.29 -4.96 -20.66
N SER A 82 12.18 -5.92 -19.75
CA SER A 82 11.17 -6.98 -19.82
C SER A 82 9.76 -6.40 -19.78
N VAL A 83 9.47 -5.46 -18.86
CA VAL A 83 8.18 -4.77 -18.79
C VAL A 83 7.89 -4.02 -20.10
N LEU A 84 8.87 -3.31 -20.63
CA LEU A 84 8.73 -2.56 -21.88
C LEU A 84 8.56 -3.48 -23.10
N GLY A 85 9.11 -4.68 -23.07
CA GLY A 85 8.95 -5.69 -24.12
C GLY A 85 7.53 -6.23 -24.26
N ASP A 86 6.69 -6.08 -23.24
CA ASP A 86 5.29 -6.47 -23.26
C ASP A 86 4.34 -5.39 -23.84
N ILE A 87 4.87 -4.21 -24.14
CA ILE A 87 4.08 -3.14 -24.78
C ILE A 87 3.55 -3.63 -26.15
N GLY A 88 2.24 -3.49 -26.36
CA GLY A 88 1.59 -3.89 -27.60
C GLY A 88 1.34 -5.41 -27.75
N THR A 89 1.67 -6.21 -26.76
CA THR A 89 1.29 -7.63 -26.73
C THR A 89 -0.17 -7.83 -26.32
N LEU A 90 -0.75 -8.99 -26.62
CA LEU A 90 -2.11 -9.35 -26.20
C LEU A 90 -2.28 -9.33 -24.68
N ASN A 91 -1.22 -9.60 -23.93
CA ASN A 91 -1.23 -9.58 -22.46
C ASN A 91 -1.35 -8.17 -21.87
N ALA A 92 -1.05 -7.14 -22.65
CA ALA A 92 -1.10 -5.73 -22.27
C ALA A 92 -1.99 -4.90 -23.21
N ALA A 93 -3.04 -5.50 -23.75
CA ALA A 93 -3.95 -4.85 -24.71
C ALA A 93 -4.59 -3.55 -24.19
N ASN A 94 -4.84 -3.48 -22.88
CA ASN A 94 -5.39 -2.31 -22.20
C ASN A 94 -4.30 -1.35 -21.64
N GLY A 95 -3.05 -1.56 -22.02
CA GLY A 95 -1.90 -0.80 -21.51
C GLY A 95 -1.22 -1.44 -20.30
N ILE A 96 -0.11 -0.86 -19.92
CA ILE A 96 0.72 -1.30 -18.79
C ILE A 96 0.62 -0.27 -17.66
N LEU A 97 0.35 -0.73 -16.45
CA LEU A 97 0.56 0.01 -15.23
C LEU A 97 1.81 -0.52 -14.54
N LEU A 98 2.84 0.29 -14.46
CA LEU A 98 4.07 -0.02 -13.74
C LEU A 98 4.01 0.60 -12.35
N TYR A 99 3.95 -0.24 -11.32
CA TYR A 99 4.16 0.17 -9.94
C TYR A 99 5.64 0.00 -9.58
N LEU A 100 6.29 1.11 -9.28
CA LEU A 100 7.70 1.14 -8.91
C LEU A 100 7.84 1.53 -7.44
N ASP A 101 8.13 0.55 -6.59
CA ASP A 101 8.33 0.79 -5.16
C ASP A 101 9.76 1.25 -4.88
N GLU A 102 9.91 2.22 -3.96
CA GLU A 102 11.20 2.80 -3.54
C GLU A 102 12.04 3.35 -4.70
N ILE A 103 11.44 4.24 -5.51
CA ILE A 103 12.07 4.82 -6.72
C ILE A 103 13.39 5.53 -6.44
N GLN A 104 13.64 6.02 -5.22
CA GLN A 104 14.89 6.69 -4.84
C GLN A 104 16.12 5.79 -4.98
N TYR A 105 15.97 4.48 -4.98
CA TYR A 105 17.07 3.53 -5.21
C TYR A 105 17.37 3.30 -6.69
N PHE A 106 16.50 3.76 -7.61
CA PHE A 106 16.82 3.75 -9.02
C PHE A 106 17.80 4.88 -9.35
N ASN A 107 18.90 4.53 -10.00
CA ASN A 107 19.82 5.53 -10.52
C ASN A 107 19.19 6.33 -11.67
N LYS A 108 19.81 7.46 -12.00
CA LYS A 108 19.33 8.37 -13.06
C LYS A 108 19.10 7.65 -14.39
N ARG A 109 20.00 6.73 -14.79
CA ARG A 109 19.89 5.98 -16.05
C ARG A 109 18.68 5.06 -16.08
N GLN A 110 18.37 4.40 -14.96
CA GLN A 110 17.18 3.55 -14.82
C GLN A 110 15.91 4.39 -14.90
N GLN A 111 15.86 5.53 -14.21
CA GLN A 111 14.72 6.44 -14.28
C GLN A 111 14.55 7.05 -15.70
N GLN A 112 15.65 7.38 -16.40
CA GLN A 112 15.61 7.85 -17.78
C GLN A 112 15.06 6.80 -18.75
N SER A 113 15.31 5.50 -18.53
CA SER A 113 14.79 4.45 -19.41
C SER A 113 13.25 4.33 -19.39
N LEU A 114 12.59 4.87 -18.37
CA LEU A 114 11.12 4.92 -18.28
C LEU A 114 10.53 6.17 -18.96
N LEU A 115 11.34 7.20 -19.17
CA LEU A 115 10.86 8.52 -19.59
C LEU A 115 10.11 8.48 -20.92
N GLU A 116 10.70 7.83 -21.92
CA GLU A 116 10.11 7.73 -23.26
C GLU A 116 8.73 7.06 -23.24
N CYS A 117 8.59 5.95 -22.54
CA CYS A 117 7.33 5.21 -22.46
C CYS A 117 6.25 5.95 -21.67
N VAL A 118 6.68 6.70 -20.64
CA VAL A 118 5.81 7.58 -19.85
C VAL A 118 5.32 8.76 -20.70
N GLU A 119 6.21 9.37 -21.51
CA GLU A 119 5.87 10.47 -22.43
C GLU A 119 4.92 10.03 -23.54
N GLN A 120 5.14 8.86 -24.09
CA GLN A 120 4.31 8.29 -25.15
C GLN A 120 2.97 7.74 -24.63
N GLY A 121 2.80 7.65 -23.31
CA GLY A 121 1.59 7.09 -22.68
C GLY A 121 1.45 5.57 -22.87
N THR A 122 2.51 4.86 -23.28
CA THR A 122 2.50 3.39 -23.44
C THR A 122 2.61 2.68 -22.10
N VAL A 123 3.13 3.36 -21.08
CA VAL A 123 3.20 2.90 -19.69
C VAL A 123 2.63 3.99 -18.80
N THR A 124 1.69 3.63 -17.94
CA THR A 124 1.24 4.47 -16.81
C THR A 124 2.11 4.14 -15.60
N LEU A 125 2.77 5.13 -15.04
CA LEU A 125 3.67 4.98 -13.91
C LEU A 125 2.99 5.38 -12.60
N ILE A 126 3.02 4.50 -11.61
CA ILE A 126 2.81 4.86 -10.20
C ILE A 126 4.10 4.51 -9.46
N ALA A 127 4.86 5.49 -9.06
CA ALA A 127 6.05 5.30 -8.24
C ALA A 127 5.76 5.58 -6.77
N SER A 128 6.48 4.92 -5.86
CA SER A 128 6.44 5.24 -4.43
C SER A 128 7.82 5.48 -3.86
N THR A 129 7.87 6.31 -2.82
CA THR A 129 9.10 6.61 -2.08
C THR A 129 8.79 7.00 -0.65
N THR A 130 9.72 6.71 0.27
CA THR A 130 9.71 7.24 1.64
C THR A 130 10.41 8.59 1.74
N GLU A 131 11.18 8.96 0.72
CA GLU A 131 11.97 10.18 0.65
C GLU A 131 11.25 11.29 -0.10
N ASN A 132 11.70 12.54 0.07
CA ASN A 132 11.13 13.66 -0.66
C ASN A 132 11.45 13.53 -2.17
N PRO A 133 10.42 13.35 -3.04
CA PRO A 133 10.64 13.06 -4.45
C PRO A 133 11.39 14.17 -5.21
N TYR A 134 11.31 15.40 -4.75
CA TYR A 134 11.98 16.54 -5.39
C TYR A 134 13.52 16.49 -5.31
N PHE A 135 14.08 15.65 -4.42
CA PHE A 135 15.53 15.46 -4.30
C PHE A 135 16.01 14.17 -4.96
N TYR A 136 15.17 13.16 -5.07
CA TYR A 136 15.59 11.80 -5.45
C TYR A 136 15.04 11.35 -6.81
N VAL A 137 13.94 11.94 -7.27
CA VAL A 137 13.38 11.59 -8.58
C VAL A 137 13.96 12.50 -9.65
N TYR A 138 14.32 11.92 -10.80
CA TYR A 138 14.83 12.66 -11.93
C TYR A 138 13.81 13.70 -12.41
N ASN A 139 14.21 14.97 -12.51
CA ASN A 139 13.33 16.10 -12.77
C ASN A 139 12.45 15.94 -14.03
N ALA A 140 13.00 15.33 -15.09
CA ALA A 140 12.22 15.09 -16.30
C ALA A 140 11.09 14.07 -16.09
N LEU A 141 11.28 13.08 -15.22
CA LEU A 141 10.22 12.14 -14.84
C LEU A 141 9.24 12.78 -13.86
N LEU A 142 9.76 13.51 -12.87
CA LEU A 142 8.97 14.23 -11.88
C LEU A 142 7.98 15.22 -12.53
N SER A 143 8.41 15.96 -13.55
CA SER A 143 7.57 16.94 -14.27
C SER A 143 6.40 16.31 -15.04
N ARG A 144 6.39 14.99 -15.23
CA ARG A 144 5.34 14.22 -15.92
C ARG A 144 4.45 13.44 -14.98
N CYS A 145 4.68 13.59 -13.67
CA CYS A 145 3.94 12.88 -12.63
C CYS A 145 3.23 13.88 -11.71
N THR A 146 2.06 13.51 -11.23
CA THR A 146 1.42 14.22 -10.12
C THR A 146 1.89 13.62 -8.81
N VAL A 147 2.37 14.45 -7.90
CA VAL A 147 2.89 14.02 -6.60
C VAL A 147 1.78 14.04 -5.56
N PHE A 148 1.62 12.96 -4.84
CA PHE A 148 0.65 12.82 -3.74
C PHE A 148 1.36 12.44 -2.44
N GLU A 149 1.12 13.22 -1.40
CA GLU A 149 1.63 12.95 -0.07
C GLU A 149 0.72 11.99 0.69
N PHE A 150 1.29 10.89 1.15
CA PHE A 150 0.68 9.97 2.11
C PHE A 150 1.18 10.31 3.49
N LYS A 151 0.27 10.71 4.37
CA LYS A 151 0.59 11.10 5.74
C LYS A 151 0.70 9.90 6.66
N SER A 152 1.47 10.04 7.75
CA SER A 152 1.47 9.06 8.83
C SER A 152 0.04 8.85 9.33
N LEU A 153 -0.31 7.59 9.62
CA LEU A 153 -1.64 7.27 10.16
C LEU A 153 -1.73 7.74 11.60
N THR A 154 -2.91 8.23 11.99
CA THR A 154 -3.18 8.55 13.40
C THR A 154 -3.41 7.28 14.21
N ALA A 155 -3.33 7.37 15.53
CA ALA A 155 -3.67 6.23 16.40
C ALA A 155 -5.11 5.77 16.19
N GLU A 156 -6.04 6.69 15.92
CA GLU A 156 -7.43 6.38 15.62
C GLU A 156 -7.58 5.62 14.32
N ASP A 157 -6.88 6.04 13.24
CA ASP A 157 -6.89 5.33 11.96
C ASP A 157 -6.36 3.89 12.11
N ILE A 158 -5.30 3.71 12.91
CA ILE A 158 -4.72 2.39 13.18
C ILE A 158 -5.67 1.56 14.03
N ALA A 159 -6.26 2.12 15.09
CA ALA A 159 -7.21 1.40 15.94
C ALA A 159 -8.41 0.88 15.13
N GLU A 160 -8.95 1.70 14.22
CA GLU A 160 -10.02 1.28 13.30
C GLU A 160 -9.57 0.11 12.42
N GLY A 161 -8.39 0.20 11.81
CA GLY A 161 -7.84 -0.87 10.98
C GLY A 161 -7.57 -2.17 11.75
N VAL A 162 -7.07 -2.08 12.98
CA VAL A 162 -6.84 -3.23 13.87
C VAL A 162 -8.17 -3.90 14.27
N LYS A 163 -9.22 -3.13 14.57
CA LYS A 163 -10.57 -3.67 14.84
C LYS A 163 -11.11 -4.45 13.64
N HIS A 164 -11.04 -3.87 12.45
CA HIS A 164 -11.48 -4.55 11.24
C HIS A 164 -10.67 -5.83 10.96
N ALA A 165 -9.37 -5.79 11.23
CA ALA A 165 -8.50 -6.96 11.08
C ALA A 165 -8.87 -8.08 12.07
N ALA A 166 -9.10 -7.73 13.32
CA ALA A 166 -9.52 -8.69 14.36
C ALA A 166 -10.86 -9.36 14.03
N GLN A 167 -11.84 -8.58 13.55
CA GLN A 167 -13.12 -9.11 13.11
C GLN A 167 -12.95 -10.12 11.96
N ARG A 168 -12.23 -9.74 10.90
CA ARG A 168 -11.98 -10.62 9.73
C ARG A 168 -11.19 -11.88 10.10
N LEU A 169 -10.27 -11.78 11.06
CA LEU A 169 -9.59 -12.96 11.61
C LEU A 169 -10.57 -13.88 12.30
N GLY A 170 -11.43 -13.36 13.15
CA GLY A 170 -12.46 -14.14 13.85
C GLY A 170 -13.40 -14.86 12.89
N GLU A 171 -13.84 -14.18 11.83
CA GLU A 171 -14.67 -14.75 10.77
C GLU A 171 -13.95 -15.87 10.00
N SER A 172 -12.65 -15.67 9.68
CA SER A 172 -11.84 -16.64 8.94
C SER A 172 -11.52 -17.91 9.76
N ASP A 173 -11.21 -17.73 11.04
CA ASP A 173 -10.76 -18.81 11.93
C ASP A 173 -11.92 -19.46 12.69
N GLY A 174 -13.14 -18.92 12.57
CA GLY A 174 -14.34 -19.40 13.29
C GLY A 174 -14.30 -19.15 14.80
N THR A 175 -13.36 -18.33 15.27
CA THR A 175 -13.19 -17.97 16.69
C THR A 175 -13.10 -16.46 16.80
N PRO A 176 -14.11 -15.78 17.35
CA PRO A 176 -14.09 -14.33 17.53
C PRO A 176 -12.84 -13.85 18.26
N VAL A 177 -12.33 -12.70 17.87
CA VAL A 177 -11.18 -12.05 18.51
C VAL A 177 -11.68 -10.82 19.26
N ASN A 178 -11.46 -10.79 20.56
CA ASN A 178 -11.76 -9.66 21.43
C ASN A 178 -10.48 -8.96 21.84
N ILE A 179 -10.42 -7.64 21.58
CA ILE A 179 -9.30 -6.78 21.96
C ILE A 179 -9.87 -5.70 22.89
N PRO A 180 -9.57 -5.72 24.18
CA PRO A 180 -9.94 -4.65 25.10
C PRO A 180 -9.41 -3.29 24.66
N VAL A 181 -10.06 -2.22 25.10
CA VAL A 181 -9.77 -0.84 24.65
C VAL A 181 -8.32 -0.46 24.94
N ASP A 182 -7.80 -0.78 26.09
CA ASP A 182 -6.42 -0.52 26.51
C ASP A 182 -5.39 -1.24 25.64
N ALA A 183 -5.64 -2.50 25.31
CA ALA A 183 -4.80 -3.27 24.39
C ALA A 183 -4.83 -2.71 22.97
N LEU A 184 -6.01 -2.29 22.51
CA LEU A 184 -6.19 -1.67 21.19
C LEU A 184 -5.45 -0.32 21.09
N GLU A 185 -5.58 0.52 22.10
CA GLU A 185 -4.89 1.82 22.18
C GLU A 185 -3.38 1.64 22.18
N TYR A 186 -2.89 0.65 22.96
CA TYR A 186 -1.46 0.34 22.99
C TYR A 186 -0.95 -0.11 21.59
N LEU A 187 -1.65 -1.03 20.93
CA LEU A 187 -1.30 -1.46 19.56
C LEU A 187 -1.26 -0.29 18.60
N ALA A 188 -2.25 0.60 18.68
CA ALA A 188 -2.34 1.75 17.80
C ALA A 188 -1.20 2.75 18.01
N GLN A 189 -0.87 3.05 19.28
CA GLN A 189 0.20 4.01 19.63
C GLN A 189 1.59 3.45 19.33
N SER A 190 1.84 2.19 19.70
CA SER A 190 3.15 1.53 19.51
C SER A 190 3.53 1.33 18.03
N ALA A 191 2.54 1.33 17.14
CA ALA A 191 2.76 1.21 15.71
C ALA A 191 3.42 2.44 15.07
N GLY A 192 3.32 3.62 15.70
CA GLY A 192 4.00 4.83 15.23
C GLY A 192 3.56 5.29 13.83
N GLY A 193 2.28 5.06 13.47
CA GLY A 193 1.72 5.45 12.16
C GLY A 193 1.88 4.40 11.05
N ASP A 194 2.43 3.21 11.35
CA ASP A 194 2.63 2.12 10.40
C ASP A 194 1.60 1.00 10.63
N MET A 195 0.61 0.86 9.72
CA MET A 195 -0.42 -0.17 9.78
C MET A 195 0.16 -1.58 9.66
N ARG A 196 1.24 -1.76 8.90
CA ARG A 196 1.87 -3.08 8.72
C ARG A 196 2.45 -3.58 10.04
N LYS A 197 3.08 -2.67 10.80
CA LYS A 197 3.59 -2.96 12.15
C LYS A 197 2.45 -3.32 13.10
N ALA A 198 1.36 -2.52 13.11
CA ALA A 198 0.18 -2.79 13.94
C ALA A 198 -0.43 -4.18 13.67
N LEU A 199 -0.60 -4.53 12.40
CA LEU A 199 -1.14 -5.83 11.99
C LEU A 199 -0.19 -6.99 12.29
N GLY A 200 1.12 -6.79 12.21
CA GLY A 200 2.12 -7.79 12.61
C GLY A 200 2.06 -8.07 14.10
N ASN A 201 2.00 -7.02 14.92
CA ASN A 201 1.86 -7.13 16.38
C ASN A 201 0.53 -7.79 16.77
N LEU A 202 -0.57 -7.43 16.09
CA LEU A 202 -1.87 -8.10 16.28
C LEU A 202 -1.78 -9.59 15.96
N GLU A 203 -1.20 -9.96 14.80
CA GLU A 203 -1.07 -11.36 14.39
C GLU A 203 -0.29 -12.19 15.44
N PHE A 204 0.80 -11.61 15.93
CA PHE A 204 1.59 -12.27 16.97
C PHE A 204 0.78 -12.47 18.27
N ALA A 205 0.11 -11.42 18.74
CA ALA A 205 -0.70 -11.48 19.94
C ALA A 205 -1.89 -12.44 19.82
N VAL A 206 -2.59 -12.43 18.68
CA VAL A 206 -3.73 -13.37 18.43
C VAL A 206 -3.27 -14.83 18.41
N ASN A 207 -2.09 -15.11 17.87
CA ASN A 207 -1.54 -16.47 17.85
C ASN A 207 -1.16 -16.98 19.24
N ALA A 208 -0.83 -16.09 20.18
CA ALA A 208 -0.52 -16.40 21.57
C ALA A 208 -1.76 -16.39 22.48
N ALA A 209 -2.86 -15.76 22.05
CA ALA A 209 -4.03 -15.52 22.88
C ALA A 209 -4.80 -16.83 23.20
N PRO A 210 -5.18 -17.07 24.48
CA PRO A 210 -5.99 -18.19 24.85
C PRO A 210 -7.43 -18.03 24.32
N VAL A 211 -8.08 -19.15 24.06
CA VAL A 211 -9.51 -19.18 23.77
C VAL A 211 -10.27 -19.38 25.10
N GLN A 212 -11.08 -18.41 25.50
CA GLN A 212 -11.92 -18.44 26.69
C GLN A 212 -13.37 -18.25 26.24
N ASP A 213 -14.25 -19.15 26.66
CA ASP A 213 -15.68 -19.13 26.30
C ASP A 213 -15.94 -18.97 24.80
N GLY A 214 -15.13 -19.63 23.97
CA GLY A 214 -15.24 -19.58 22.50
C GLY A 214 -14.71 -18.30 21.86
N THR A 215 -14.07 -17.40 22.61
CA THR A 215 -13.51 -16.12 22.13
C THR A 215 -12.02 -16.05 22.44
N ARG A 216 -11.20 -15.57 21.51
CA ARG A 216 -9.77 -15.23 21.75
C ARG A 216 -9.68 -13.87 22.43
N LEU A 217 -9.09 -13.83 23.61
CA LEU A 217 -8.86 -12.58 24.34
C LEU A 217 -7.42 -12.11 24.16
N VAL A 218 -7.23 -10.99 23.45
CA VAL A 218 -5.95 -10.34 23.27
C VAL A 218 -5.77 -9.30 24.37
N ALA A 219 -5.26 -9.72 25.54
CA ALA A 219 -5.06 -8.84 26.68
C ALA A 219 -3.88 -7.87 26.50
N LEU A 220 -3.89 -6.76 27.25
CA LEU A 220 -2.83 -5.73 27.22
C LEU A 220 -1.44 -6.31 27.45
N GLU A 221 -1.32 -7.25 28.40
CA GLU A 221 -0.04 -7.90 28.73
C GLU A 221 0.59 -8.62 27.52
N MET A 222 -0.21 -9.10 26.59
CA MET A 222 0.27 -9.78 25.38
C MET A 222 0.81 -8.78 24.35
N VAL A 223 0.13 -7.65 24.18
CA VAL A 223 0.53 -6.65 23.21
C VAL A 223 1.69 -5.78 23.68
N THR A 224 1.94 -5.70 24.97
CA THR A 224 3.10 -5.00 25.53
C THR A 224 4.43 -5.76 25.38
N GLN A 225 4.35 -7.05 25.03
CA GLN A 225 5.54 -7.90 24.81
C GLN A 225 6.01 -7.96 23.34
N VAL A 226 5.35 -7.22 22.44
CA VAL A 226 5.63 -7.25 20.99
C VAL A 226 5.95 -5.88 20.38
#